data_5cc776820cbf55164d8672275b532e62
#
_entry.id   5cc776820cbf55164d8672275b532e62
#
_cell.length_a   1.000
_cell.length_b   1.000
_cell.length_c   1.000
_cell.angle_alpha   90.00
_cell.angle_beta   90.00
_cell.angle_gamma   90.00
#
_symmetry.space_group_name_H-M   'P 1'
#
loop_
_entity.id
_entity.type
_entity.pdbx_description
1 polymer ?
#
loop_
_entity_poly.entity_id
_entity_poly.type
_entity_poly.pdbx_seq_one_letter_code
_entity_poly.pdbx_strand_id
1 'polypeptide(L)'
;MRGKLAIILLIVFFANPLAAQELTGTLQQIKKSGQIRIGYRVSEPPMSFLDKDGNPTGYSIDLCKSIVTEVENKIGADVKVEYVPVTADGRFKALSDNKIDILCGSTTKTLSRSELVDFTQLTFVTGASLMTLKDNNDHDSGGLDGKKIGVVKATTTAVELKKLIRETSIDAEVVLFNSAKESIDALRKKKIDAFSSDQIVLIGIAVKAHDPMSFEISDGVFSFEPFALAVRRNDADFRLVADRVISDLYRSKKIL
;
A
#
# COMPACT_ATOMS: atom_id res chain seq x y z
N MET A 1 51.51 9.58 69.23
CA MET A 1 50.97 10.31 68.13
C MET A 1 50.62 9.29 67.04
N ARG A 2 49.31 9.01 66.81
CA ARG A 2 48.82 8.04 65.80
C ARG A 2 48.24 8.84 64.62
N GLY A 3 49.01 8.88 63.50
CA GLY A 3 48.51 9.51 62.26
C GLY A 3 47.47 8.65 61.63
N LYS A 4 46.23 9.23 61.41
CA LYS A 4 45.15 8.58 60.62
C LYS A 4 45.39 8.88 59.15
N LEU A 5 45.68 7.85 58.35
CA LEU A 5 45.81 7.90 56.91
C LEU A 5 44.37 7.87 56.33
N ALA A 6 43.91 8.97 55.74
CA ALA A 6 42.64 9.03 55.04
C ALA A 6 42.85 8.60 53.56
N ILE A 7 42.30 7.46 53.22
CA ILE A 7 42.29 6.96 51.83
C ILE A 7 41.10 7.65 51.12
N ILE A 8 41.41 8.55 50.19
CA ILE A 8 40.41 9.17 49.30
C ILE A 8 40.18 8.19 48.13
N LEU A 9 39.00 7.56 48.12
CA LEU A 9 38.55 6.68 47.04
C LEU A 9 38.08 7.53 45.89
N LEU A 10 38.88 7.65 44.82
CA LEU A 10 38.51 8.38 43.61
C LEU A 10 37.55 7.50 42.75
N ILE A 11 36.25 7.75 42.80
CA ILE A 11 35.27 7.07 41.95
C ILE A 11 35.33 7.72 40.56
N VAL A 12 35.99 7.04 39.61
CA VAL A 12 36.00 7.45 38.19
C VAL A 12 34.67 6.96 37.58
N PHE A 13 33.74 7.89 37.36
CA PHE A 13 32.53 7.63 36.56
C PHE A 13 32.93 7.49 35.10
N PHE A 14 33.01 6.26 34.61
CA PHE A 14 33.02 6.00 33.17
C PHE A 14 31.63 6.34 32.62
N ALA A 15 31.46 7.56 32.14
CA ALA A 15 30.31 7.90 31.28
C ALA A 15 30.50 7.12 29.96
N ASN A 16 29.86 5.96 29.86
CA ASN A 16 29.73 5.31 28.55
C ASN A 16 28.97 6.28 27.66
N PRO A 17 29.57 6.79 26.56
CA PRO A 17 28.77 7.53 25.58
C PRO A 17 27.70 6.57 25.10
N LEU A 18 26.44 6.93 25.28
CA LEU A 18 25.32 6.27 24.59
C LEU A 18 25.67 6.35 23.11
N ALA A 19 26.23 5.27 22.55
CA ALA A 19 26.50 5.20 21.13
C ALA A 19 25.14 5.39 20.43
N ALA A 20 24.95 6.53 19.77
CA ALA A 20 23.79 6.74 18.93
C ALA A 20 23.75 5.55 17.95
N GLN A 21 22.67 4.78 17.99
CA GLN A 21 22.51 3.62 17.13
C GLN A 21 22.78 4.03 15.68
N GLU A 22 23.80 3.46 15.05
CA GLU A 22 24.13 3.77 13.66
C GLU A 22 22.92 3.48 12.77
N LEU A 23 22.57 4.44 11.92
CA LEU A 23 21.49 4.24 10.94
C LEU A 23 21.95 3.21 9.91
N THR A 24 21.06 2.27 9.58
CA THR A 24 21.31 1.21 8.60
C THR A 24 20.29 1.27 7.46
N GLY A 25 20.51 0.50 6.42
CA GLY A 25 19.55 0.29 5.33
C GLY A 25 19.03 1.58 4.71
N THR A 26 17.73 1.67 4.56
CA THR A 26 17.01 2.81 3.95
C THR A 26 17.21 4.10 4.75
N LEU A 27 17.23 4.04 6.09
CA LEU A 27 17.43 5.24 6.91
C LEU A 27 18.80 5.88 6.65
N GLN A 28 19.87 5.07 6.55
CA GLN A 28 21.20 5.56 6.21
C GLN A 28 21.25 6.14 4.80
N GLN A 29 20.59 5.47 3.84
CA GLN A 29 20.51 5.94 2.46
C GLN A 29 19.79 7.29 2.36
N ILE A 30 18.63 7.45 3.03
CA ILE A 30 17.87 8.71 3.07
C ILE A 30 18.72 9.82 3.70
N LYS A 31 19.39 9.54 4.83
CA LYS A 31 20.27 10.53 5.48
C LYS A 31 21.41 11.01 4.57
N LYS A 32 22.00 10.10 3.78
CA LYS A 32 23.08 10.43 2.83
C LYS A 32 22.59 11.20 1.60
N SER A 33 21.39 10.85 1.08
CA SER A 33 20.86 11.46 -0.14
C SER A 33 20.04 12.73 0.10
N GLY A 34 19.53 12.92 1.33
CA GLY A 34 18.55 13.96 1.64
C GLY A 34 17.18 13.74 0.96
N GLN A 35 16.87 12.51 0.54
CA GLN A 35 15.68 12.21 -0.26
C GLN A 35 15.05 10.87 0.14
N ILE A 36 13.70 10.83 0.15
CA ILE A 36 12.89 9.61 0.26
C ILE A 36 11.98 9.48 -0.96
N ARG A 37 11.94 8.28 -1.55
CA ARG A 37 11.15 7.97 -2.75
C ARG A 37 9.94 7.12 -2.38
N ILE A 38 8.75 7.68 -2.59
CA ILE A 38 7.47 7.04 -2.32
C ILE A 38 6.93 6.45 -3.61
N GLY A 39 6.87 5.12 -3.70
CA GLY A 39 6.19 4.40 -4.76
C GLY A 39 4.68 4.46 -4.58
N TYR A 40 3.92 4.86 -5.60
CA TYR A 40 2.48 5.03 -5.51
C TYR A 40 1.73 4.51 -6.73
N ARG A 41 0.42 4.25 -6.57
CA ARG A 41 -0.49 3.88 -7.65
C ARG A 41 -1.30 5.09 -8.11
N VAL A 42 -1.45 5.26 -9.42
CA VAL A 42 -2.05 6.47 -10.00
C VAL A 42 -3.58 6.44 -10.07
N SER A 43 -4.22 5.29 -9.88
CA SER A 43 -5.66 5.10 -10.17
C SER A 43 -6.38 4.14 -9.22
N GLU A 44 -5.99 4.10 -7.94
CA GLU A 44 -6.60 3.23 -6.91
C GLU A 44 -7.16 4.05 -5.73
N PRO A 45 -8.17 4.94 -5.98
CA PRO A 45 -8.84 5.64 -4.90
C PRO A 45 -9.60 4.64 -3.99
N PRO A 46 -9.74 4.93 -2.69
CA PRO A 46 -9.21 6.06 -1.95
C PRO A 46 -7.78 5.86 -1.45
N MET A 47 -7.13 4.72 -1.77
CA MET A 47 -5.86 4.31 -1.19
C MET A 47 -4.67 5.09 -1.76
N SER A 48 -4.53 5.13 -3.09
CA SER A 48 -3.41 5.78 -3.79
C SER A 48 -3.83 6.18 -5.20
N PHE A 49 -3.85 7.46 -5.49
CA PHE A 49 -4.32 7.96 -6.79
C PHE A 49 -3.81 9.39 -7.03
N LEU A 50 -4.06 9.93 -8.23
CA LEU A 50 -3.82 11.34 -8.52
C LEU A 50 -5.09 12.15 -8.24
N ASP A 51 -4.93 13.31 -7.59
CA ASP A 51 -5.99 14.29 -7.45
C ASP A 51 -6.27 15.02 -8.78
N LYS A 52 -7.16 16.02 -8.76
CA LYS A 52 -7.51 16.82 -9.94
C LYS A 52 -6.34 17.65 -10.49
N ASP A 53 -5.38 17.97 -9.63
CA ASP A 53 -4.20 18.78 -9.94
C ASP A 53 -3.00 17.90 -10.35
N GLY A 54 -3.18 16.57 -10.38
CA GLY A 54 -2.16 15.59 -10.73
C GLY A 54 -1.20 15.23 -9.60
N ASN A 55 -1.52 15.56 -8.35
CA ASN A 55 -0.69 15.24 -7.19
C ASN A 55 -1.07 13.87 -6.61
N PRO A 56 -0.08 13.07 -6.17
CA PRO A 56 -0.32 11.83 -5.44
C PRO A 56 -1.04 12.08 -4.11
N THR A 57 -2.15 11.38 -3.90
CA THR A 57 -2.99 11.51 -2.71
C THR A 57 -3.66 10.18 -2.36
N GLY A 58 -4.31 10.13 -1.19
CA GLY A 58 -5.07 9.00 -0.70
C GLY A 58 -4.56 8.47 0.64
N TYR A 59 -5.36 7.59 1.23
CA TYR A 59 -5.13 7.03 2.56
C TYR A 59 -3.68 6.51 2.76
N SER A 60 -3.19 5.66 1.86
CA SER A 60 -1.84 5.12 1.96
C SER A 60 -0.76 6.18 1.76
N ILE A 61 -1.03 7.23 0.98
CA ILE A 61 -0.13 8.36 0.79
C ILE A 61 -0.03 9.19 2.08
N ASP A 62 -1.14 9.40 2.77
CA ASP A 62 -1.15 10.18 4.02
C ASP A 62 -0.46 9.42 5.16
N LEU A 63 -0.60 8.09 5.23
CA LEU A 63 0.22 7.26 6.10
C LEU A 63 1.72 7.45 5.82
N CYS A 64 2.10 7.42 4.55
CA CYS A 64 3.49 7.57 4.16
C CYS A 64 4.04 8.97 4.43
N LYS A 65 3.25 10.02 4.31
CA LYS A 65 3.64 11.38 4.75
C LYS A 65 3.96 11.42 6.25
N SER A 66 3.14 10.75 7.07
CA SER A 66 3.38 10.65 8.51
C SER A 66 4.67 9.86 8.79
N ILE A 67 4.95 8.81 8.00
CA ILE A 67 6.21 8.05 8.11
C ILE A 67 7.41 8.92 7.71
N VAL A 68 7.29 9.77 6.68
CA VAL A 68 8.35 10.72 6.30
C VAL A 68 8.70 11.63 7.46
N THR A 69 7.70 12.22 8.12
CA THR A 69 7.94 13.08 9.31
C THR A 69 8.71 12.34 10.40
N GLU A 70 8.37 11.07 10.67
CA GLU A 70 9.11 10.29 11.68
C GLU A 70 10.52 9.91 11.22
N VAL A 71 10.72 9.69 9.92
CA VAL A 71 12.06 9.51 9.35
C VAL A 71 12.91 10.75 9.54
N GLU A 72 12.37 11.95 9.28
CA GLU A 72 13.04 13.24 9.50
C GLU A 72 13.47 13.40 10.96
N ASN A 73 12.57 13.10 11.90
CA ASN A 73 12.87 13.10 13.33
C ASN A 73 14.01 12.12 13.67
N LYS A 74 13.95 10.91 13.11
CA LYS A 74 14.94 9.85 13.39
C LYS A 74 16.34 10.16 12.85
N ILE A 75 16.41 10.79 11.66
CA ILE A 75 17.70 11.13 11.03
C ILE A 75 18.22 12.51 11.45
N GLY A 76 17.36 13.35 12.05
CA GLY A 76 17.68 14.71 12.48
C GLY A 76 17.87 15.71 11.34
N ALA A 77 17.14 15.53 10.21
CA ALA A 77 17.24 16.40 9.04
C ALA A 77 15.95 16.31 8.19
N ASP A 78 15.58 17.40 7.54
CA ASP A 78 14.50 17.41 6.54
C ASP A 78 14.89 16.59 5.31
N VAL A 79 13.90 15.96 4.66
CA VAL A 79 14.11 15.18 3.44
C VAL A 79 13.20 15.65 2.31
N LYS A 80 13.73 15.62 1.10
CA LYS A 80 12.93 15.81 -0.11
C LYS A 80 12.12 14.56 -0.40
N VAL A 81 10.80 14.71 -0.54
CA VAL A 81 9.93 13.61 -0.99
C VAL A 81 9.87 13.59 -2.50
N GLU A 82 10.17 12.43 -3.09
CA GLU A 82 9.95 12.13 -4.50
C GLU A 82 8.85 11.08 -4.65
N TYR A 83 7.83 11.37 -5.44
CA TYR A 83 6.77 10.43 -5.75
C TYR A 83 7.07 9.71 -7.07
N VAL A 84 7.12 8.37 -7.03
CA VAL A 84 7.45 7.52 -8.18
C VAL A 84 6.23 6.65 -8.51
N PRO A 85 5.59 6.85 -9.68
CA PRO A 85 4.47 6.00 -10.07
C PRO A 85 4.93 4.58 -10.37
N VAL A 86 4.19 3.59 -9.85
CA VAL A 86 4.48 2.18 -10.08
C VAL A 86 3.26 1.42 -10.57
N THR A 87 3.48 0.42 -11.42
CA THR A 87 2.45 -0.52 -11.85
C THR A 87 2.28 -1.65 -10.84
N ALA A 88 1.16 -2.38 -10.90
CA ALA A 88 0.97 -3.59 -10.10
C ALA A 88 2.07 -4.63 -10.34
N ASP A 89 2.52 -4.75 -11.57
CA ASP A 89 3.54 -5.69 -12.01
C ASP A 89 4.96 -5.29 -11.54
N GLY A 90 5.29 -4.00 -11.64
CA GLY A 90 6.64 -3.50 -11.39
C GLY A 90 6.94 -3.09 -9.95
N ARG A 91 5.93 -2.99 -9.06
CA ARG A 91 6.07 -2.35 -7.74
C ARG A 91 7.08 -3.01 -6.80
N PHE A 92 7.14 -4.34 -6.77
CA PHE A 92 8.09 -5.04 -5.89
C PHE A 92 9.52 -4.96 -6.45
N LYS A 93 9.66 -5.04 -7.78
CA LYS A 93 10.95 -4.82 -8.42
C LYS A 93 11.47 -3.40 -8.21
N ALA A 94 10.59 -2.40 -8.17
CA ALA A 94 11.00 -1.02 -7.87
C ALA A 94 11.59 -0.88 -6.46
N LEU A 95 11.09 -1.64 -5.44
CA LEU A 95 11.69 -1.72 -4.11
C LEU A 95 13.06 -2.40 -4.14
N SER A 96 13.15 -3.59 -4.74
CA SER A 96 14.40 -4.37 -4.79
C SER A 96 15.50 -3.68 -5.61
N ASP A 97 15.13 -2.98 -6.68
CA ASP A 97 16.06 -2.21 -7.52
C ASP A 97 16.42 -0.84 -6.91
N ASN A 98 15.99 -0.54 -5.71
CA ASN A 98 16.27 0.76 -5.08
C ASN A 98 15.70 1.97 -5.85
N LYS A 99 14.61 1.80 -6.59
CA LYS A 99 13.91 2.89 -7.29
C LYS A 99 12.93 3.62 -6.40
N ILE A 100 12.41 2.93 -5.39
CA ILE A 100 11.55 3.48 -4.34
C ILE A 100 12.03 2.98 -2.98
N ASP A 101 11.69 3.70 -1.93
CA ASP A 101 12.08 3.37 -0.55
C ASP A 101 10.93 2.74 0.23
N ILE A 102 9.70 3.15 -0.08
CA ILE A 102 8.47 2.60 0.49
C ILE A 102 7.38 2.57 -0.58
N LEU A 103 6.57 1.53 -0.58
CA LEU A 103 5.41 1.37 -1.47
C LEU A 103 4.13 1.71 -0.72
N CYS A 104 3.43 2.76 -1.18
CA CYS A 104 2.25 3.35 -0.56
C CYS A 104 1.03 3.20 -1.48
N GLY A 105 0.29 2.13 -1.30
CA GLY A 105 -0.87 1.82 -2.15
C GLY A 105 -1.77 0.72 -1.56
N SER A 106 -2.62 0.15 -2.39
CA SER A 106 -3.50 -0.99 -2.09
C SER A 106 -2.74 -2.30 -2.29
N THR A 107 -1.78 -2.60 -1.44
CA THR A 107 -0.97 -3.81 -1.62
C THR A 107 -1.30 -4.86 -0.58
N THR A 108 -1.91 -5.96 -1.02
CA THR A 108 -2.21 -7.11 -0.19
C THR A 108 -0.94 -7.81 0.27
N LYS A 109 -0.80 -7.99 1.57
CA LYS A 109 0.25 -8.80 2.18
C LYS A 109 -0.07 -10.28 1.99
N THR A 110 0.84 -11.01 1.36
CA THR A 110 0.79 -12.48 1.24
C THR A 110 2.14 -13.08 1.61
N LEU A 111 2.15 -14.38 1.93
CA LEU A 111 3.41 -15.07 2.26
C LEU A 111 4.37 -15.08 1.05
N SER A 112 3.86 -15.35 -0.15
CA SER A 112 4.68 -15.34 -1.38
C SER A 112 5.28 -13.96 -1.69
N ARG A 113 4.53 -12.88 -1.46
CA ARG A 113 5.05 -11.51 -1.60
C ARG A 113 6.06 -11.16 -0.52
N SER A 114 5.92 -11.74 0.69
CA SER A 114 6.88 -11.57 1.78
C SER A 114 8.24 -12.25 1.52
N GLU A 115 8.33 -13.10 0.50
CA GLU A 115 9.62 -13.60 0.00
C GLU A 115 10.40 -12.52 -0.78
N LEU A 116 9.70 -11.53 -1.33
CA LEU A 116 10.26 -10.47 -2.18
C LEU A 116 10.53 -9.16 -1.41
N VAL A 117 9.65 -8.82 -0.48
CA VAL A 117 9.66 -7.56 0.28
C VAL A 117 9.25 -7.80 1.72
N ASP A 118 9.53 -6.85 2.61
CA ASP A 118 8.96 -6.83 3.94
C ASP A 118 7.71 -5.94 3.96
N PHE A 119 6.71 -6.34 4.75
CA PHE A 119 5.50 -5.58 4.97
C PHE A 119 5.46 -4.98 6.36
N THR A 120 4.87 -3.80 6.48
CA THR A 120 4.47 -3.22 7.75
C THR A 120 3.36 -4.04 8.41
N GLN A 121 2.93 -3.64 9.60
CA GLN A 121 1.62 -4.08 10.09
C GLN A 121 0.51 -3.68 9.13
N LEU A 122 -0.65 -4.32 9.25
CA LEU A 122 -1.78 -4.07 8.35
C LEU A 122 -2.26 -2.61 8.48
N THR A 123 -2.61 -2.03 7.35
CA THR A 123 -3.14 -0.67 7.27
C THR A 123 -4.63 -0.65 6.96
N PHE A 124 -5.14 -1.69 6.30
CA PHE A 124 -6.55 -1.84 5.93
C PHE A 124 -6.88 -3.31 5.67
N VAL A 125 -8.16 -3.65 5.71
CA VAL A 125 -8.66 -4.98 5.32
C VAL A 125 -9.87 -4.80 4.43
N THR A 126 -9.88 -5.51 3.30
CA THR A 126 -10.98 -5.54 2.33
C THR A 126 -11.07 -6.93 1.70
N GLY A 127 -11.83 -7.07 0.63
CA GLY A 127 -11.88 -8.25 -0.22
C GLY A 127 -12.09 -7.84 -1.67
N ALA A 128 -11.86 -8.74 -2.60
CA ALA A 128 -12.15 -8.53 -4.01
C ALA A 128 -13.65 -8.64 -4.29
N SER A 129 -14.16 -7.77 -5.15
CA SER A 129 -15.56 -7.70 -5.57
C SER A 129 -15.65 -7.36 -7.06
N LEU A 130 -16.85 -7.14 -7.54
CA LEU A 130 -17.17 -6.84 -8.93
C LEU A 130 -17.89 -5.51 -9.03
N MET A 131 -17.59 -4.76 -10.08
CA MET A 131 -18.30 -3.55 -10.50
C MET A 131 -18.83 -3.73 -11.90
N THR A 132 -20.09 -3.40 -12.10
CA THR A 132 -20.79 -3.39 -13.40
C THR A 132 -21.33 -2.00 -13.71
N LEU A 133 -21.76 -1.78 -14.95
CA LEU A 133 -22.58 -0.62 -15.26
C LEU A 133 -24.01 -0.92 -14.87
N LYS A 134 -24.67 0.03 -14.20
CA LYS A 134 -26.10 -0.04 -13.94
C LYS A 134 -26.84 0.25 -15.24
N ASP A 135 -27.35 -0.80 -15.88
CA ASP A 135 -28.19 -0.65 -17.05
C ASP A 135 -29.67 -0.55 -16.62
N ASN A 136 -30.34 0.52 -16.97
CA ASN A 136 -31.75 0.76 -16.57
C ASN A 136 -32.74 -0.30 -17.13
N ASN A 137 -32.28 -1.17 -18.03
CA ASN A 137 -33.08 -2.17 -18.70
C ASN A 137 -32.68 -3.62 -18.41
N ASP A 138 -31.60 -3.86 -17.68
CA ASP A 138 -31.11 -5.22 -17.38
C ASP A 138 -31.61 -5.66 -16.00
N HIS A 139 -32.82 -6.25 -15.98
CA HIS A 139 -33.32 -6.96 -14.80
C HIS A 139 -32.76 -8.36 -14.68
N ASP A 140 -31.83 -8.71 -15.57
CA ASP A 140 -31.13 -9.99 -15.52
C ASP A 140 -29.95 -9.86 -14.54
N SER A 141 -30.23 -10.19 -13.29
CA SER A 141 -29.21 -10.52 -12.28
C SER A 141 -28.45 -11.79 -12.69
N GLY A 142 -28.37 -12.04 -14.00
CA GLY A 142 -27.68 -13.17 -14.62
C GLY A 142 -26.24 -13.19 -14.16
N GLY A 143 -25.84 -14.31 -13.63
CA GLY A 143 -24.53 -14.56 -13.10
C GLY A 143 -23.38 -14.17 -14.06
N LEU A 144 -22.17 -14.56 -13.76
CA LEU A 144 -20.98 -14.23 -14.55
C LEU A 144 -20.85 -15.09 -15.83
N ASP A 145 -21.80 -16.00 -16.11
CA ASP A 145 -21.75 -16.88 -17.29
C ASP A 145 -21.78 -16.08 -18.59
N GLY A 146 -20.88 -16.41 -19.51
CA GLY A 146 -20.71 -15.75 -20.79
C GLY A 146 -20.14 -14.31 -20.70
N LYS A 147 -19.79 -13.84 -19.51
CA LYS A 147 -19.35 -12.45 -19.28
C LYS A 147 -17.84 -12.29 -19.42
N LYS A 148 -17.42 -11.10 -19.85
CA LYS A 148 -16.03 -10.66 -19.87
C LYS A 148 -15.73 -9.85 -18.63
N ILE A 149 -14.82 -10.36 -17.78
CA ILE A 149 -14.46 -9.73 -16.52
C ILE A 149 -13.05 -9.17 -16.60
N GLY A 150 -12.96 -7.84 -16.57
CA GLY A 150 -11.67 -7.14 -16.52
C GLY A 150 -11.05 -7.23 -15.13
N VAL A 151 -9.72 -7.36 -15.08
CA VAL A 151 -8.94 -7.30 -13.83
C VAL A 151 -7.54 -6.79 -14.11
N VAL A 152 -6.93 -6.12 -13.15
CA VAL A 152 -5.54 -5.64 -13.29
C VAL A 152 -4.58 -6.82 -13.11
N LYS A 153 -3.66 -7.01 -14.06
CA LYS A 153 -2.64 -8.08 -14.00
C LYS A 153 -1.74 -7.95 -12.76
N ALA A 154 -1.12 -9.05 -12.34
CA ALA A 154 -0.20 -9.13 -11.19
C ALA A 154 -0.83 -8.68 -9.85
N THR A 155 -2.16 -8.77 -9.71
CA THR A 155 -2.90 -8.57 -8.47
C THR A 155 -3.33 -9.91 -7.86
N THR A 156 -3.60 -9.91 -6.55
CA THR A 156 -4.24 -11.03 -5.86
C THR A 156 -5.65 -11.24 -6.38
N THR A 157 -6.38 -10.17 -6.65
CA THR A 157 -7.71 -10.21 -7.27
C THR A 157 -7.73 -11.02 -8.57
N ALA A 158 -6.70 -10.85 -9.45
CA ALA A 158 -6.62 -11.63 -10.69
C ALA A 158 -6.42 -13.13 -10.44
N VAL A 159 -5.72 -13.50 -9.37
CA VAL A 159 -5.52 -14.91 -8.97
C VAL A 159 -6.81 -15.48 -8.39
N GLU A 160 -7.43 -14.76 -7.45
CA GLU A 160 -8.64 -15.20 -6.77
C GLU A 160 -9.87 -15.25 -7.72
N LEU A 161 -9.97 -14.30 -8.66
CA LEU A 161 -11.01 -14.31 -9.70
C LEU A 161 -10.90 -15.58 -10.58
N LYS A 162 -9.70 -15.90 -11.06
CA LYS A 162 -9.49 -17.12 -11.85
C LYS A 162 -9.78 -18.39 -11.04
N LYS A 163 -9.47 -18.38 -9.75
CA LYS A 163 -9.78 -19.48 -8.84
C LYS A 163 -11.31 -19.60 -8.66
N LEU A 164 -12.01 -18.51 -8.39
CA LEU A 164 -13.46 -18.47 -8.26
C LEU A 164 -14.15 -19.05 -9.50
N ILE A 165 -13.82 -18.57 -10.70
CA ILE A 165 -14.38 -19.02 -11.98
C ILE A 165 -14.21 -20.54 -12.12
N ARG A 166 -13.01 -21.05 -11.83
CA ARG A 166 -12.72 -22.50 -11.94
C ARG A 166 -13.50 -23.33 -10.91
N GLU A 167 -13.58 -22.86 -9.65
CA GLU A 167 -14.23 -23.60 -8.56
C GLU A 167 -15.77 -23.61 -8.69
N THR A 168 -16.34 -22.57 -9.27
CA THR A 168 -17.78 -22.44 -9.50
C THR A 168 -18.22 -22.96 -10.88
N SER A 169 -17.27 -23.36 -11.74
CA SER A 169 -17.54 -23.79 -13.13
C SER A 169 -18.30 -22.74 -13.96
N ILE A 170 -18.10 -21.46 -13.66
CA ILE A 170 -18.67 -20.34 -14.41
C ILE A 170 -17.92 -20.23 -15.75
N ASP A 171 -18.65 -20.08 -16.85
CA ASP A 171 -18.07 -19.80 -18.16
C ASP A 171 -17.87 -18.27 -18.32
N ALA A 172 -16.71 -17.76 -17.86
CA ALA A 172 -16.39 -16.34 -17.96
C ALA A 172 -14.98 -16.11 -18.51
N GLU A 173 -14.85 -15.08 -19.36
CA GLU A 173 -13.56 -14.66 -19.91
C GLU A 173 -12.89 -13.64 -18.99
N VAL A 174 -11.64 -13.90 -18.55
CA VAL A 174 -10.84 -12.95 -17.78
C VAL A 174 -9.97 -12.12 -18.69
N VAL A 175 -10.22 -10.79 -18.73
CA VAL A 175 -9.47 -9.81 -19.54
C VAL A 175 -8.49 -9.06 -18.64
N LEU A 176 -7.19 -9.13 -18.96
CA LEU A 176 -6.13 -8.50 -18.16
C LEU A 176 -5.81 -7.07 -18.63
N PHE A 177 -5.76 -6.13 -17.69
CA PHE A 177 -5.40 -4.73 -17.92
C PHE A 177 -4.12 -4.34 -17.15
N ASN A 178 -3.49 -3.23 -17.55
CA ASN A 178 -2.31 -2.72 -16.84
C ASN A 178 -2.68 -1.80 -15.66
N SER A 179 -3.87 -1.21 -15.67
CA SER A 179 -4.33 -0.27 -14.63
C SER A 179 -5.84 -0.34 -14.42
N ALA A 180 -6.30 0.11 -13.25
CA ALA A 180 -7.73 0.27 -12.97
C ALA A 180 -8.39 1.28 -13.94
N LYS A 181 -7.65 2.34 -14.33
CA LYS A 181 -8.16 3.30 -15.31
C LYS A 181 -8.51 2.64 -16.65
N GLU A 182 -7.59 1.82 -17.19
CA GLU A 182 -7.85 1.09 -18.44
C GLU A 182 -9.06 0.16 -18.31
N SER A 183 -9.23 -0.51 -17.16
CA SER A 183 -10.35 -1.40 -16.89
C SER A 183 -11.68 -0.64 -16.86
N ILE A 184 -11.74 0.50 -16.18
CA ILE A 184 -12.94 1.36 -16.12
C ILE A 184 -13.27 1.95 -17.48
N ASP A 185 -12.27 2.39 -18.25
CA ASP A 185 -12.48 2.88 -19.62
C ASP A 185 -13.05 1.77 -20.53
N ALA A 186 -12.60 0.51 -20.34
CA ALA A 186 -13.14 -0.64 -21.07
C ALA A 186 -14.57 -0.99 -20.63
N LEU A 187 -14.86 -0.93 -19.33
CA LEU A 187 -16.21 -1.15 -18.78
C LEU A 187 -17.21 -0.11 -19.33
N ARG A 188 -16.86 1.17 -19.26
CA ARG A 188 -17.68 2.27 -19.80
C ARG A 188 -17.95 2.13 -21.31
N LYS A 189 -17.00 1.58 -22.06
CA LYS A 189 -17.13 1.31 -23.50
C LYS A 189 -17.80 -0.02 -23.80
N LYS A 190 -18.32 -0.73 -22.77
CA LYS A 190 -18.95 -2.06 -22.90
C LYS A 190 -18.06 -3.09 -23.59
N LYS A 191 -16.72 -2.97 -23.46
CA LYS A 191 -15.75 -3.96 -23.95
C LYS A 191 -15.55 -5.12 -22.96
N ILE A 192 -15.91 -4.89 -21.71
CA ILE A 192 -16.03 -5.87 -20.63
C ILE A 192 -17.37 -5.64 -19.93
N ASP A 193 -17.92 -6.68 -19.35
CA ASP A 193 -19.21 -6.65 -18.66
C ASP A 193 -19.05 -6.28 -17.18
N ALA A 194 -17.92 -6.66 -16.56
CA ALA A 194 -17.62 -6.35 -15.19
C ALA A 194 -16.12 -6.00 -15.03
N PHE A 195 -15.81 -5.21 -14.00
CA PHE A 195 -14.45 -4.97 -13.54
C PHE A 195 -14.28 -5.51 -12.13
N SER A 196 -13.26 -6.34 -11.91
CA SER A 196 -12.93 -6.91 -10.61
C SER A 196 -11.73 -6.20 -9.99
N SER A 197 -11.88 -5.77 -8.74
CA SER A 197 -10.84 -5.17 -7.91
C SER A 197 -11.20 -5.30 -6.44
N ASP A 198 -10.33 -4.82 -5.56
CA ASP A 198 -10.65 -4.67 -4.14
C ASP A 198 -11.88 -3.79 -3.95
N GLN A 199 -12.86 -4.21 -3.15
CA GLN A 199 -14.15 -3.53 -2.99
C GLN A 199 -13.98 -2.05 -2.61
N ILE A 200 -13.04 -1.75 -1.70
CA ILE A 200 -12.77 -0.36 -1.32
C ILE A 200 -12.27 0.48 -2.51
N VAL A 201 -11.50 -0.10 -3.42
CA VAL A 201 -11.04 0.58 -4.64
C VAL A 201 -12.19 0.80 -5.61
N LEU A 202 -13.07 -0.19 -5.79
CA LEU A 202 -14.28 -0.05 -6.60
C LEU A 202 -15.19 1.06 -6.07
N ILE A 203 -15.42 1.11 -4.76
CA ILE A 203 -16.18 2.19 -4.10
C ILE A 203 -15.51 3.55 -4.36
N GLY A 204 -14.20 3.64 -4.15
CA GLY A 204 -13.47 4.88 -4.39
C GLY A 204 -13.54 5.36 -5.84
N ILE A 205 -13.51 4.45 -6.80
CA ILE A 205 -13.69 4.75 -8.23
C ILE A 205 -15.10 5.27 -8.50
N ALA A 206 -16.13 4.61 -7.96
CA ALA A 206 -17.53 5.03 -8.12
C ALA A 206 -17.74 6.44 -7.54
N VAL A 207 -17.31 6.68 -6.31
CA VAL A 207 -17.46 7.99 -5.62
C VAL A 207 -16.76 9.12 -6.39
N LYS A 208 -15.62 8.84 -7.03
CA LYS A 208 -14.89 9.85 -7.82
C LYS A 208 -15.37 9.98 -9.26
N ALA A 209 -16.26 9.11 -9.71
CA ALA A 209 -16.83 9.21 -11.05
C ALA A 209 -17.71 10.46 -11.18
N HIS A 210 -17.81 10.99 -12.41
CA HIS A 210 -18.72 12.10 -12.70
C HIS A 210 -20.18 11.69 -12.49
N ASP A 211 -20.51 10.41 -12.74
CA ASP A 211 -21.79 9.78 -12.50
C ASP A 211 -21.64 8.54 -11.63
N PRO A 212 -21.59 8.69 -10.29
CA PRO A 212 -21.44 7.56 -9.36
C PRO A 212 -22.57 6.54 -9.46
N MET A 213 -23.79 6.98 -9.79
CA MET A 213 -24.99 6.14 -9.89
C MET A 213 -25.00 5.25 -11.13
N SER A 214 -24.07 5.44 -12.06
CA SER A 214 -23.92 4.59 -13.24
C SER A 214 -23.28 3.23 -12.95
N PHE A 215 -22.74 3.05 -11.73
CA PHE A 215 -22.08 1.83 -11.32
C PHE A 215 -22.89 1.06 -10.28
N GLU A 216 -22.79 -0.24 -10.34
CA GLU A 216 -23.22 -1.17 -9.31
C GLU A 216 -22.05 -2.00 -8.83
N ILE A 217 -21.92 -2.18 -7.52
CA ILE A 217 -20.86 -2.96 -6.90
C ILE A 217 -21.53 -4.11 -6.16
N SER A 218 -21.04 -5.34 -6.36
CA SER A 218 -21.57 -6.51 -5.68
C SER A 218 -21.38 -6.38 -4.17
N ASP A 219 -22.40 -6.73 -3.39
CA ASP A 219 -22.38 -6.66 -1.93
C ASP A 219 -21.35 -7.58 -1.30
N GLY A 220 -21.11 -8.74 -1.91
CA GLY A 220 -20.17 -9.75 -1.43
C GLY A 220 -18.73 -9.52 -1.89
N VAL A 221 -17.82 -10.07 -1.11
CA VAL A 221 -16.40 -10.20 -1.49
C VAL A 221 -16.05 -11.67 -1.63
N PHE A 222 -15.17 -12.01 -2.58
CA PHE A 222 -14.76 -13.39 -2.84
C PHE A 222 -13.29 -13.67 -2.45
N SER A 223 -12.61 -12.69 -1.83
CA SER A 223 -11.26 -12.89 -1.29
C SER A 223 -11.07 -12.12 0.02
N PHE A 224 -9.95 -12.38 0.68
CA PHE A 224 -9.49 -11.63 1.85
C PHE A 224 -8.21 -10.89 1.48
N GLU A 225 -8.26 -9.55 1.55
CA GLU A 225 -7.19 -8.66 1.06
C GLU A 225 -6.68 -7.77 2.21
N PRO A 226 -5.73 -8.26 3.03
CA PRO A 226 -5.11 -7.48 4.09
C PRO A 226 -4.03 -6.58 3.49
N PHE A 227 -4.26 -5.27 3.47
CA PHE A 227 -3.31 -4.30 2.95
C PHE A 227 -2.23 -3.96 3.98
N ALA A 228 -1.02 -3.76 3.46
CA ALA A 228 0.10 -3.20 4.21
C ALA A 228 0.99 -2.37 3.27
N LEU A 229 1.75 -1.45 3.84
CA LEU A 229 2.82 -0.80 3.11
C LEU A 229 3.98 -1.79 2.95
N ALA A 230 4.77 -1.64 1.89
CA ALA A 230 5.91 -2.53 1.68
C ALA A 230 7.22 -1.75 1.63
N VAL A 231 8.26 -2.34 2.20
CA VAL A 231 9.62 -1.83 2.23
C VAL A 231 10.57 -2.89 1.68
N ARG A 232 11.83 -2.53 1.45
CA ARG A 232 12.85 -3.51 1.05
C ARG A 232 12.95 -4.64 2.07
N ARG A 233 13.23 -5.83 1.56
CA ARG A 233 13.43 -7.00 2.41
C ARG A 233 14.66 -6.81 3.31
N ASN A 234 14.56 -7.32 4.54
CA ASN A 234 15.61 -7.27 5.58
C ASN A 234 15.96 -5.84 6.05
N ASP A 235 15.07 -4.87 5.83
CA ASP A 235 15.22 -3.50 6.34
C ASP A 235 14.37 -3.30 7.61
N ALA A 236 14.75 -4.00 8.66
CA ALA A 236 13.99 -4.05 9.91
C ALA A 236 13.90 -2.69 10.61
N ASP A 237 14.96 -1.87 10.54
CA ASP A 237 14.99 -0.56 11.19
C ASP A 237 14.03 0.43 10.53
N PHE A 238 14.02 0.49 9.21
CA PHE A 238 13.09 1.35 8.47
C PHE A 238 11.65 0.86 8.63
N ARG A 239 11.42 -0.45 8.54
CA ARG A 239 10.11 -1.04 8.79
C ARG A 239 9.60 -0.71 10.20
N LEU A 240 10.46 -0.78 11.23
CA LEU A 240 10.08 -0.46 12.60
C LEU A 240 9.65 1.00 12.76
N VAL A 241 10.29 1.94 12.05
CA VAL A 241 9.85 3.35 12.02
C VAL A 241 8.43 3.44 11.45
N ALA A 242 8.18 2.80 10.30
CA ALA A 242 6.86 2.78 9.70
C ALA A 242 5.80 2.13 10.62
N ASP A 243 6.12 0.99 11.25
CA ASP A 243 5.23 0.28 12.15
C ASP A 243 4.87 1.10 13.41
N ARG A 244 5.81 1.87 13.95
CA ARG A 244 5.55 2.78 15.09
C ARG A 244 4.55 3.87 14.70
N VAL A 245 4.76 4.52 13.56
CA VAL A 245 3.84 5.56 13.07
C VAL A 245 2.43 5.00 12.88
N ILE A 246 2.29 3.84 12.23
CA ILE A 246 0.99 3.20 12.01
C ILE A 246 0.33 2.86 13.37
N SER A 247 1.10 2.29 14.33
CA SER A 247 0.61 2.03 15.69
C SER A 247 0.10 3.28 16.40
N ASP A 248 0.84 4.38 16.31
CA ASP A 248 0.47 5.62 16.98
C ASP A 248 -0.77 6.27 16.35
N LEU A 249 -0.90 6.19 15.02
CA LEU A 249 -2.10 6.64 14.31
C LEU A 249 -3.34 5.84 14.75
N TYR A 250 -3.24 4.52 14.89
CA TYR A 250 -4.33 3.68 15.38
C TYR A 250 -4.70 4.02 16.84
N ARG A 251 -3.72 4.16 17.74
CA ARG A 251 -3.95 4.48 19.14
C ARG A 251 -4.53 5.87 19.35
N SER A 252 -4.11 6.84 18.57
CA SER A 252 -4.60 8.22 18.65
C SER A 252 -5.95 8.43 17.95
N LYS A 253 -6.50 7.40 17.32
CA LYS A 253 -7.72 7.45 16.48
C LYS A 253 -7.65 8.45 15.31
N LYS A 254 -6.46 8.88 14.93
CA LYS A 254 -6.26 9.80 13.79
C LYS A 254 -6.42 9.12 12.43
N ILE A 255 -6.49 7.79 12.43
CA ILE A 255 -6.63 6.98 11.22
C ILE A 255 -8.09 6.58 10.93
N LEU A 256 -9.01 6.91 11.84
CA LEU A 256 -10.45 6.59 11.74
C LEU A 256 -11.22 7.68 11.01
#